data_2c9424d162e0f249748363ab824e2f7e
#
_entry.id   2c9424d162e0f249748363ab824e2f7e
#
_cell.length_a   1.000
_cell.length_b   1.000
_cell.length_c   1.000
_cell.angle_alpha   90.00
_cell.angle_beta   90.00
_cell.angle_gamma   90.00
#
_symmetry.space_group_name_H-M   'P 1'
#
loop_
_entity.id
_entity.type
_entity.pdbx_description
1 polymer ?
#
loop_
_entity_poly.entity_id
_entity_poly.type
_entity_poly.pdbx_seq_one_letter_code
_entity_poly.pdbx_strand_id
1 'polypeptide(L)'
;LKDRLYKTSSWPSEYLYKFIIKTDKRNLVIIEDLFNNVGAVINTKESKNGKYTSISINLLMSNPEAVIEKYKEVINKVEGVISL
;
A
#
# COMPACT_ATOMS: atom_id res chain seq x y z
N LEU A 1 -4.71 9.68 -12.51
CA LEU A 1 -4.92 8.43 -11.76
C LEU A 1 -6.36 8.26 -11.29
N LYS A 2 -6.92 9.28 -10.66
CA LYS A 2 -8.30 9.26 -10.15
C LYS A 2 -9.32 8.96 -11.24
N ASP A 3 -9.23 9.66 -12.38
CA ASP A 3 -10.16 9.46 -13.50
C ASP A 3 -10.07 8.04 -14.04
N ARG A 4 -8.86 7.51 -14.10
CA ARG A 4 -8.65 6.14 -14.58
C ARG A 4 -9.27 5.12 -13.62
N LEU A 5 -9.16 5.35 -12.31
CA LEU A 5 -9.77 4.47 -11.31
C LEU A 5 -11.31 4.45 -11.46
N TYR A 6 -11.93 5.60 -11.67
CA TYR A 6 -13.37 5.68 -11.90
C TYR A 6 -13.81 4.97 -13.16
N LYS A 7 -13.00 5.02 -14.21
CA LYS A 7 -13.35 4.40 -15.50
C LYS A 7 -13.18 2.89 -15.53
N THR A 8 -12.27 2.35 -14.72
CA THR A 8 -11.89 0.94 -14.79
C THR A 8 -12.50 0.05 -13.71
N SER A 9 -13.13 0.64 -12.69
CA SER A 9 -13.65 -0.13 -11.56
C SER A 9 -14.98 0.42 -11.07
N SER A 10 -15.84 -0.49 -10.61
CA SER A 10 -17.04 -0.12 -9.85
C SER A 10 -16.68 -0.02 -8.37
N TRP A 11 -17.17 1.00 -7.69
CA TRP A 11 -16.86 1.24 -6.28
C TRP A 11 -18.07 0.96 -5.39
N PRO A 12 -17.87 0.41 -4.18
CA PRO A 12 -16.58 0.01 -3.59
C PRO A 12 -15.96 -1.20 -4.32
N SER A 13 -14.64 -1.26 -4.33
CA SER A 13 -13.94 -2.39 -4.93
C SER A 13 -12.63 -2.69 -4.20
N GLU A 14 -12.13 -3.91 -4.39
CA GLU A 14 -10.84 -4.28 -3.86
C GLU A 14 -9.74 -3.59 -4.66
N TYR A 15 -8.74 -3.09 -3.93
CA TYR A 15 -7.58 -2.45 -4.52
C TYR A 15 -6.30 -3.09 -4.00
N LEU A 16 -5.36 -3.34 -4.89
CA LEU A 16 -4.07 -3.93 -4.54
C LEU A 16 -2.99 -2.85 -4.59
N TYR A 17 -2.44 -2.53 -3.41
CA TYR A 17 -1.27 -1.67 -3.31
C TYR A 17 -0.01 -2.52 -3.39
N LYS A 18 1.01 -2.02 -4.08
CA LYS A 18 2.34 -2.64 -4.11
C LYS A 18 3.38 -1.60 -3.79
N PHE A 19 4.17 -1.87 -2.77
CA PHE A 19 5.24 -0.99 -2.32
C PHE A 19 6.55 -1.75 -2.20
N ILE A 20 7.65 -1.04 -2.43
CA ILE A 20 8.98 -1.56 -2.14
C ILE A 20 9.62 -0.62 -1.13
N ILE A 21 10.12 -1.19 -0.04
CA ILE A 21 10.77 -0.45 1.04
C ILE A 21 12.12 -1.08 1.36
N LYS A 22 13.01 -0.29 1.97
CA LYS A 22 14.21 -0.86 2.58
C LYS A 22 13.80 -1.77 3.72
N THR A 23 14.44 -2.92 3.84
CA THR A 23 14.14 -3.89 4.89
C THR A 23 14.49 -3.29 6.26
N ASP A 24 13.48 -2.86 7.00
CA ASP A 24 13.60 -2.25 8.31
C ASP A 24 12.31 -2.53 9.08
N LYS A 25 12.43 -3.03 10.29
CA LYS A 25 11.27 -3.31 11.15
C LYS A 25 10.38 -2.10 11.34
N ARG A 26 10.96 -0.91 11.45
CA ARG A 26 10.19 0.32 11.64
C ARG A 26 9.29 0.61 10.45
N ASN A 27 9.82 0.41 9.23
CA ASN A 27 9.03 0.61 8.02
C ASN A 27 7.85 -0.36 7.95
N LEU A 28 8.10 -1.62 8.29
CA LEU A 28 7.04 -2.64 8.31
C LEU A 28 5.96 -2.30 9.32
N VAL A 29 6.34 -1.89 10.54
CA VAL A 29 5.39 -1.50 11.59
C VAL A 29 4.55 -0.30 11.14
N ILE A 30 5.16 0.71 10.53
CA ILE A 30 4.44 1.88 10.03
C ILE A 30 3.39 1.49 9.01
N ILE A 31 3.75 0.64 8.06
CA ILE A 31 2.81 0.19 7.03
C ILE A 31 1.69 -0.65 7.64
N GLU A 32 2.01 -1.57 8.53
CA GLU A 32 1.02 -2.37 9.22
C GLU A 32 0.02 -1.50 9.98
N ASP A 33 0.52 -0.48 10.69
CA ASP A 33 -0.34 0.45 11.44
C ASP A 33 -1.25 1.26 10.53
N LEU A 34 -0.75 1.69 9.37
CA LEU A 34 -1.54 2.47 8.41
C LEU A 34 -2.72 1.67 7.84
N PHE A 35 -2.58 0.36 7.75
CA PHE A 35 -3.61 -0.53 7.22
C PHE A 35 -4.25 -1.40 8.30
N ASN A 36 -4.01 -1.08 9.56
CA ASN A 36 -4.61 -1.78 10.68
C ASN A 36 -6.11 -1.45 10.77
N ASN A 37 -6.92 -2.43 11.16
CA ASN A 37 -8.38 -2.27 11.36
C ASN A 37 -9.19 -1.93 10.10
N VAL A 38 -8.61 -2.08 8.91
CA VAL A 38 -9.34 -1.85 7.65
C VAL A 38 -9.59 -3.14 6.88
N GLY A 39 -9.30 -4.29 7.48
CA GLY A 39 -9.51 -5.59 6.84
C GLY A 39 -8.53 -5.89 5.72
N ALA A 40 -7.38 -5.24 5.73
CA ALA A 40 -6.37 -5.44 4.68
C ALA A 40 -5.66 -6.78 4.84
N VAL A 41 -5.38 -7.42 3.70
CA VAL A 41 -4.52 -8.60 3.64
C VAL A 41 -3.14 -8.13 3.19
N ILE A 42 -2.14 -8.29 4.05
CA ILE A 42 -0.78 -7.82 3.82
C ILE A 42 0.15 -9.01 3.60
N ASN A 43 0.84 -9.01 2.46
CA ASN A 43 1.86 -10.00 2.13
C ASN A 43 3.20 -9.31 1.93
N THR A 44 4.25 -9.88 2.46
CA THR A 44 5.60 -9.33 2.34
C THR A 44 6.56 -10.36 1.76
N LYS A 45 7.54 -9.87 0.99
CA LYS A 45 8.57 -10.73 0.42
C LYS A 45 9.90 -9.97 0.38
N GLU A 46 10.92 -10.53 1.01
CA GLU A 46 12.26 -9.94 0.97
C GLU A 46 12.95 -10.26 -0.35
N SER A 47 13.80 -9.34 -0.82
CA SER A 47 14.67 -9.56 -1.96
C SER A 47 15.73 -10.61 -1.61
N LYS A 48 16.43 -11.13 -2.63
CA LYS A 48 17.44 -12.18 -2.46
C LYS A 48 18.50 -11.85 -1.41
N ASN A 49 18.93 -10.60 -1.37
CA ASN A 49 19.97 -10.15 -0.43
C ASN A 49 19.39 -9.53 0.85
N GLY A 50 18.07 -9.51 0.99
CA GLY A 50 17.40 -8.96 2.17
C GLY A 50 17.43 -7.44 2.27
N LYS A 51 17.92 -6.71 1.26
CA LYS A 51 18.00 -5.25 1.31
C LYS A 51 16.66 -4.55 1.16
N TYR A 52 15.76 -5.15 0.41
CA TYR A 52 14.45 -4.57 0.11
C TYR A 52 13.35 -5.56 0.44
N THR A 53 12.21 -5.03 0.81
CA THR A 53 11.01 -5.82 1.05
C THR A 53 9.89 -5.30 0.16
N SER A 54 9.30 -6.21 -0.61
CA SER A 54 8.12 -5.94 -1.42
C SER A 54 6.88 -6.22 -0.56
N ILE A 55 5.92 -5.29 -0.57
CA ILE A 55 4.70 -5.38 0.22
C ILE A 55 3.51 -5.30 -0.71
N SER A 56 2.62 -6.28 -0.61
CA SER A 56 1.35 -6.29 -1.35
C SER A 56 0.22 -6.17 -0.32
N ILE A 57 -0.65 -5.18 -0.49
CA ILE A 57 -1.75 -4.91 0.43
C ILE A 57 -3.05 -4.89 -0.35
N ASN A 58 -3.93 -5.84 -0.05
CA ASN A 58 -5.23 -5.94 -0.69
C ASN A 58 -6.31 -5.56 0.32
N LEU A 59 -7.15 -4.59 -0.03
CA LEU A 59 -8.24 -4.15 0.83
C LEU A 59 -9.39 -3.58 0.02
N LEU A 60 -10.58 -3.60 0.61
CA LEU A 60 -11.77 -3.00 0.02
C LEU A 60 -11.74 -1.50 0.23
N MET A 61 -11.80 -0.74 -0.86
CA MET A 61 -11.80 0.74 -0.82
C MET A 61 -13.16 1.27 -1.27
N SER A 62 -13.60 2.35 -0.64
CA SER A 62 -14.91 2.94 -0.91
C SER A 62 -14.96 3.73 -2.20
N ASN A 63 -13.88 4.37 -2.58
CA ASN A 63 -13.81 5.26 -3.73
C ASN A 63 -12.35 5.54 -4.11
N PRO A 64 -12.08 6.09 -5.32
CA PRO A 64 -10.71 6.41 -5.75
C PRO A 64 -10.00 7.43 -4.89
N GLU A 65 -10.70 8.37 -4.30
CA GLU A 65 -10.11 9.38 -3.42
C GLU A 65 -9.47 8.73 -2.18
N ALA A 66 -10.14 7.73 -1.60
CA ALA A 66 -9.60 6.99 -0.47
C ALA A 66 -8.33 6.25 -0.84
N VAL A 67 -8.25 5.69 -2.06
CA VAL A 67 -7.04 5.04 -2.56
C VAL A 67 -5.87 6.02 -2.59
N ILE A 68 -6.10 7.20 -3.15
CA ILE A 68 -5.06 8.23 -3.29
C ILE A 68 -4.61 8.74 -1.91
N GLU A 69 -5.53 8.91 -0.98
CA GLU A 69 -5.19 9.36 0.37
C GLU A 69 -4.29 8.36 1.10
N LYS A 70 -4.54 7.06 0.95
CA LYS A 70 -3.67 6.03 1.52
C LYS A 70 -2.27 6.07 0.92
N TYR A 71 -2.14 6.27 -0.38
CA TYR A 71 -0.84 6.46 -1.02
C TYR A 71 -0.08 7.62 -0.39
N LYS A 72 -0.74 8.75 -0.19
CA LYS A 72 -0.13 9.93 0.41
C LYS A 72 0.34 9.66 1.84
N GLU A 73 -0.47 8.95 2.64
CA GLU A 73 -0.08 8.58 4.00
C GLU A 73 1.19 7.73 4.02
N VAL A 74 1.25 6.73 3.15
CA VAL A 74 2.43 5.86 3.07
C VAL A 74 3.67 6.64 2.65
N ILE A 75 3.55 7.45 1.60
CA ILE A 75 4.67 8.25 1.08
C ILE A 75 5.18 9.23 2.13
N ASN A 76 4.29 9.83 2.92
CA ASN A 76 4.67 10.79 3.96
C ASN A 76 5.31 10.14 5.18
N LYS A 77 4.92 8.92 5.53
CA LYS A 77 5.37 8.26 6.75
C LYS A 77 6.51 7.27 6.57
N VAL A 78 6.65 6.71 5.37
CA VAL A 78 7.70 5.73 5.08
C VAL A 78 8.73 6.37 4.15
N GLU A 79 9.91 6.64 4.70
CA GLU A 79 10.99 7.25 3.92
C GLU A 79 11.51 6.30 2.86
N GLY A 80 11.67 6.80 1.64
CA GLY A 80 12.24 6.04 0.54
C GLY A 80 11.34 4.96 -0.04
N VAL A 81 10.04 4.98 0.27
CA VAL A 81 9.10 4.00 -0.28
C VAL A 81 8.95 4.20 -1.80
N ILE A 82 8.89 3.08 -2.50
CA ILE A 82 8.61 3.07 -3.95
C ILE A 82 7.24 2.45 -4.16
N SER A 83 6.36 3.17 -4.83
CA SER A 83 5.03 2.68 -5.19
C SER A 83 5.06 2.08 -6.60
N LEU A 84 4.53 0.90 -6.75
CA LEU A 84 4.47 0.21 -8.05
C LEU A 84 3.09 0.33 -8.71
#